data_22ff9c9eeabb9dd769bdbe001dc06a22
#
_entry.id   22ff9c9eeabb9dd769bdbe001dc06a22
#
_cell.length_a   1.000
_cell.length_b   1.000
_cell.length_c   1.000
_cell.angle_alpha   90.00
_cell.angle_beta   90.00
_cell.angle_gamma   90.00
#
_symmetry.space_group_name_H-M   'P 1'
#
loop_
_entity.id
_entity.type
_entity.pdbx_description
1 polymer ?
#
loop_
_entity_poly.entity_id
_entity_poly.type
_entity_poly.pdbx_seq_one_letter_code
_entity_poly.pdbx_strand_id
1 'polypeptide(L)'
;MAKKSVASTNVSIGANLSGLKRGLKIASNSLKKFGASAKRIGGNITRNVTLPFAAAGAAGVKMATDLETSFSKIENLVGITGKALDDFKNSVKGVSAATGQSQQALSEALFTVASAGLRGAEATEVLERSAKASAIGLGDTQQIAQALTGVLQAYSKEGLTAAEATDTLTAIVREGNLEAESLAPTLGRIVGIGSQLGISF
;
A
#
# COMPACT_ATOMS: atom_id res chain seq x y z
N MET A 1 41.33 -100.92 -16.24
CA MET A 1 40.94 -99.53 -16.62
C MET A 1 40.85 -98.67 -15.34
N ALA A 2 41.84 -97.82 -15.08
CA ALA A 2 41.88 -97.00 -13.85
C ALA A 2 41.16 -95.66 -14.13
N LYS A 3 40.09 -95.40 -13.35
CA LYS A 3 39.34 -94.17 -13.35
C LYS A 3 40.19 -93.09 -12.60
N LYS A 4 40.66 -92.12 -13.35
CA LYS A 4 41.38 -90.95 -12.84
C LYS A 4 40.32 -90.01 -12.19
N SER A 5 40.29 -89.87 -10.86
CA SER A 5 39.45 -88.88 -10.17
C SER A 5 40.09 -87.50 -10.30
N VAL A 6 39.34 -86.63 -10.85
CA VAL A 6 39.73 -85.19 -10.92
C VAL A 6 39.36 -84.54 -9.58
N ALA A 7 40.37 -84.12 -8.80
CA ALA A 7 40.14 -83.38 -7.57
C ALA A 7 39.61 -82.02 -7.88
N SER A 8 38.38 -81.72 -7.48
CA SER A 8 37.81 -80.35 -7.58
C SER A 8 38.39 -79.50 -6.45
N THR A 9 39.20 -78.54 -6.80
CA THR A 9 39.75 -77.53 -5.84
C THR A 9 38.72 -76.43 -5.71
N ASN A 10 38.00 -76.32 -4.61
CA ASN A 10 37.14 -75.15 -4.30
C ASN A 10 38.01 -74.01 -3.74
N VAL A 11 38.18 -72.95 -4.48
CA VAL A 11 38.83 -71.74 -4.00
C VAL A 11 37.75 -70.79 -3.44
N SER A 12 37.65 -70.65 -2.11
CA SER A 12 36.78 -69.69 -1.46
C SER A 12 37.51 -68.32 -1.36
N ILE A 13 37.09 -67.35 -2.17
CA ILE A 13 37.59 -65.98 -2.09
C ILE A 13 36.78 -65.22 -1.04
N GLY A 14 37.29 -65.10 0.15
CA GLY A 14 36.67 -64.29 1.22
C GLY A 14 37.03 -62.81 1.06
N ALA A 15 36.13 -61.99 0.50
CA ALA A 15 36.36 -60.52 0.46
C ALA A 15 36.02 -59.92 1.83
N ASN A 16 37.00 -59.26 2.45
CA ASN A 16 36.77 -58.52 3.69
C ASN A 16 36.12 -57.17 3.39
N LEU A 17 34.79 -57.12 3.45
CA LEU A 17 33.99 -55.94 3.16
C LEU A 17 33.86 -54.96 4.36
N SER A 18 34.55 -55.19 5.48
CA SER A 18 34.43 -54.38 6.70
C SER A 18 34.82 -52.91 6.50
N GLY A 19 35.86 -52.69 5.68
CA GLY A 19 36.28 -51.31 5.31
C GLY A 19 35.24 -50.59 4.43
N LEU A 20 34.70 -51.31 3.43
CA LEU A 20 33.64 -50.76 2.55
C LEU A 20 32.37 -50.41 3.33
N LYS A 21 31.93 -51.33 4.23
CA LYS A 21 30.76 -51.07 5.08
C LYS A 21 30.97 -49.86 6.00
N ARG A 22 32.13 -49.66 6.58
CA ARG A 22 32.49 -48.48 7.37
C ARG A 22 32.47 -47.23 6.52
N GLY A 23 33.09 -47.21 5.33
CA GLY A 23 33.11 -46.07 4.40
C GLY A 23 31.70 -45.66 3.97
N LEU A 24 30.85 -46.64 3.60
CA LEU A 24 29.45 -46.38 3.24
C LEU A 24 28.63 -45.84 4.41
N LYS A 25 28.84 -46.29 5.64
CA LYS A 25 28.18 -45.77 6.85
C LYS A 25 28.58 -44.33 7.13
N ILE A 26 29.86 -44.00 6.97
CA ILE A 26 30.40 -42.62 7.11
C ILE A 26 29.77 -41.71 6.02
N ALA A 27 29.79 -42.12 4.76
CA ALA A 27 29.20 -41.38 3.65
C ALA A 27 27.71 -41.16 3.86
N SER A 28 26.95 -42.18 4.27
CA SER A 28 25.51 -42.07 4.59
C SER A 28 25.25 -41.06 5.72
N ASN A 29 26.05 -41.12 6.79
CA ASN A 29 25.91 -40.18 7.91
C ASN A 29 26.26 -38.74 7.49
N SER A 30 27.25 -38.55 6.64
CA SER A 30 27.63 -37.25 6.09
C SER A 30 26.51 -36.68 5.20
N LEU A 31 25.90 -37.49 4.34
CA LEU A 31 24.77 -37.11 3.51
C LEU A 31 23.53 -36.74 4.35
N LYS A 32 23.25 -37.50 5.43
CA LYS A 32 22.15 -37.16 6.36
C LYS A 32 22.39 -35.81 7.05
N LYS A 33 23.61 -35.56 7.52
CA LYS A 33 23.99 -34.24 8.12
C LYS A 33 23.90 -33.12 7.11
N PHE A 34 24.37 -33.33 5.88
CA PHE A 34 24.24 -32.34 4.80
C PHE A 34 22.76 -32.04 4.48
N GLY A 35 21.93 -33.10 4.35
CA GLY A 35 20.47 -32.93 4.11
C GLY A 35 19.78 -32.17 5.24
N ALA A 36 20.12 -32.45 6.51
CA ALA A 36 19.59 -31.70 7.66
C ALA A 36 20.02 -30.23 7.65
N SER A 37 21.30 -29.96 7.30
CA SER A 37 21.83 -28.60 7.17
C SER A 37 21.16 -27.84 6.00
N ALA A 38 21.01 -28.50 4.85
CA ALA A 38 20.33 -27.92 3.68
C ALA A 38 18.87 -27.58 3.99
N LYS A 39 18.16 -28.47 4.69
CA LYS A 39 16.78 -28.24 5.15
C LYS A 39 16.69 -27.03 6.10
N ARG A 40 17.65 -26.89 7.02
CA ARG A 40 17.70 -25.76 7.97
C ARG A 40 17.99 -24.44 7.24
N ILE A 41 18.95 -24.44 6.30
CA ILE A 41 19.30 -23.28 5.48
C ILE A 41 18.10 -22.89 4.61
N GLY A 42 17.48 -23.85 3.92
CA GLY A 42 16.28 -23.60 3.11
C GLY A 42 15.11 -23.05 3.95
N GLY A 43 14.86 -23.59 5.15
CA GLY A 43 13.86 -23.06 6.07
C GLY A 43 14.13 -21.64 6.55
N ASN A 44 15.40 -21.30 6.79
CA ASN A 44 15.80 -19.93 7.18
C ASN A 44 15.64 -18.96 6.01
N ILE A 45 16.01 -19.35 4.80
CA ILE A 45 15.81 -18.53 3.58
C ILE A 45 14.30 -18.30 3.36
N THR A 46 13.48 -19.34 3.46
CA THR A 46 12.03 -19.20 3.30
C THR A 46 11.45 -18.23 4.33
N ARG A 47 11.81 -18.35 5.61
CA ARG A 47 11.26 -17.50 6.67
C ARG A 47 11.78 -16.07 6.63
N ASN A 48 13.08 -15.89 6.40
CA ASN A 48 13.73 -14.58 6.57
C ASN A 48 13.81 -13.79 5.26
N VAL A 49 13.64 -14.43 4.12
CA VAL A 49 13.73 -13.79 2.80
C VAL A 49 12.41 -13.95 2.04
N THR A 50 12.00 -15.17 1.73
CA THR A 50 10.85 -15.41 0.84
C THR A 50 9.52 -14.90 1.42
N LEU A 51 9.23 -15.15 2.72
CA LEU A 51 7.98 -14.71 3.33
C LEU A 51 7.82 -13.19 3.39
N PRO A 52 8.84 -12.39 3.79
CA PRO A 52 8.73 -10.93 3.73
C PRO A 52 8.49 -10.40 2.32
N PHE A 53 9.16 -10.96 1.31
CA PHE A 53 8.92 -10.56 -0.10
C PHE A 53 7.55 -10.98 -0.61
N ALA A 54 7.07 -12.17 -0.24
CA ALA A 54 5.72 -12.61 -0.59
C ALA A 54 4.65 -11.73 0.07
N ALA A 55 4.85 -11.36 1.34
CA ALA A 55 3.96 -10.45 2.05
C ALA A 55 3.96 -9.04 1.43
N ALA A 56 5.12 -8.51 1.07
CA ALA A 56 5.24 -7.22 0.37
C ALA A 56 4.57 -7.26 -1.01
N GLY A 57 4.73 -8.36 -1.76
CA GLY A 57 4.04 -8.57 -3.04
C GLY A 57 2.52 -8.60 -2.90
N ALA A 58 1.99 -9.33 -1.91
CA ALA A 58 0.56 -9.39 -1.63
C ALA A 58 -0.01 -8.03 -1.20
N ALA A 59 0.72 -7.28 -0.38
CA ALA A 59 0.34 -5.92 0.00
C ALA A 59 0.31 -4.98 -1.21
N GLY A 60 1.31 -5.07 -2.10
CA GLY A 60 1.36 -4.28 -3.33
C GLY A 60 0.18 -4.56 -4.28
N VAL A 61 -0.20 -5.83 -4.45
CA VAL A 61 -1.37 -6.21 -5.25
C VAL A 61 -2.65 -5.66 -4.63
N LYS A 62 -2.82 -5.77 -3.31
CA LYS A 62 -3.97 -5.21 -2.62
C LYS A 62 -4.07 -3.71 -2.80
N MET A 63 -2.97 -2.97 -2.59
CA MET A 63 -2.94 -1.51 -2.79
C MET A 63 -3.31 -1.12 -4.22
N ALA A 64 -2.83 -1.85 -5.24
CA ALA A 64 -3.19 -1.59 -6.63
C ALA A 64 -4.69 -1.81 -6.88
N THR A 65 -5.26 -2.90 -6.34
CA THR A 65 -6.70 -3.20 -6.46
C THR A 65 -7.56 -2.15 -5.75
N ASP A 66 -7.18 -1.72 -4.55
CA ASP A 66 -7.91 -0.71 -3.78
C ASP A 66 -7.88 0.65 -4.51
N LEU A 67 -6.73 1.02 -5.09
CA LEU A 67 -6.58 2.23 -5.89
C LEU A 67 -7.45 2.18 -7.17
N GLU A 68 -7.42 1.06 -7.88
CA GLU A 68 -8.26 0.85 -9.08
C GLU A 68 -9.75 0.90 -8.75
N THR A 69 -10.14 0.34 -7.61
CA THR A 69 -11.52 0.42 -7.09
C THR A 69 -11.93 1.87 -6.83
N SER A 70 -11.06 2.69 -6.26
CA SER A 70 -11.35 4.10 -6.02
C SER A 70 -11.54 4.89 -7.31
N PHE A 71 -10.70 4.65 -8.32
CA PHE A 71 -10.90 5.28 -9.64
C PHE A 71 -12.13 4.76 -10.37
N SER A 72 -12.46 3.48 -10.24
CA SER A 72 -13.71 2.93 -10.77
C SER A 72 -14.96 3.57 -10.12
N LYS A 73 -14.90 3.93 -8.84
CA LYS A 73 -15.99 4.71 -8.21
C LYS A 73 -16.09 6.10 -8.84
N ILE A 74 -14.98 6.79 -9.09
CA ILE A 74 -14.97 8.10 -9.77
C ILE A 74 -15.59 7.97 -11.17
N GLU A 75 -15.21 6.94 -11.91
CA GLU A 75 -15.72 6.68 -13.24
C GLU A 75 -17.23 6.39 -13.24
N ASN A 76 -17.66 5.42 -12.43
CA ASN A 76 -19.02 4.88 -12.49
C ASN A 76 -20.06 5.72 -11.73
N LEU A 77 -19.66 6.34 -10.61
CA LEU A 77 -20.58 7.09 -9.74
C LEU A 77 -20.56 8.59 -10.01
N VAL A 78 -19.41 9.13 -10.43
CA VAL A 78 -19.24 10.56 -10.72
C VAL A 78 -19.29 10.86 -12.21
N GLY A 79 -19.14 9.84 -13.06
CA GLY A 79 -19.22 9.96 -14.51
C GLY A 79 -17.98 10.60 -15.15
N ILE A 80 -16.83 10.56 -14.49
CA ILE A 80 -15.56 11.11 -15.02
C ILE A 80 -14.82 9.99 -15.74
N THR A 81 -14.67 10.12 -17.06
CA THR A 81 -14.09 9.08 -17.93
C THR A 81 -12.98 9.62 -18.84
N GLY A 82 -12.26 8.71 -19.51
CA GLY A 82 -11.27 9.06 -20.55
C GLY A 82 -10.16 9.95 -20.00
N LYS A 83 -9.80 10.98 -20.79
CA LYS A 83 -8.69 11.89 -20.46
C LYS A 83 -8.83 12.54 -19.08
N ALA A 84 -10.02 12.94 -18.68
CA ALA A 84 -10.25 13.57 -17.39
C ALA A 84 -9.94 12.63 -16.22
N LEU A 85 -10.24 11.33 -16.36
CA LEU A 85 -9.88 10.31 -15.38
C LEU A 85 -8.36 10.07 -15.35
N ASP A 86 -7.71 10.07 -16.51
CA ASP A 86 -6.25 9.93 -16.58
C ASP A 86 -5.53 11.14 -15.98
N ASP A 87 -6.03 12.34 -16.19
CA ASP A 87 -5.54 13.56 -15.56
C ASP A 87 -5.66 13.46 -14.02
N PHE A 88 -6.75 12.93 -13.50
CA PHE A 88 -6.95 12.67 -12.07
C PHE A 88 -5.96 11.62 -11.53
N LYS A 89 -5.75 10.51 -12.24
CA LYS A 89 -4.74 9.51 -11.87
C LYS A 89 -3.34 10.10 -11.80
N ASN A 90 -3.00 10.97 -12.75
CA ASN A 90 -1.70 11.65 -12.78
C ASN A 90 -1.58 12.68 -11.63
N SER A 91 -2.65 13.41 -11.32
CA SER A 91 -2.70 14.33 -10.18
C SER A 91 -2.48 13.61 -8.87
N VAL A 92 -3.16 12.47 -8.64
CA VAL A 92 -2.96 11.64 -7.44
C VAL A 92 -1.51 11.18 -7.30
N LYS A 93 -0.87 10.72 -8.39
CA LYS A 93 0.55 10.33 -8.39
C LYS A 93 1.46 11.50 -8.05
N GLY A 94 1.24 12.67 -8.66
CA GLY A 94 2.03 13.87 -8.44
C GLY A 94 1.91 14.38 -7.01
N VAL A 95 0.69 14.47 -6.47
CA VAL A 95 0.43 14.89 -5.10
C VAL A 95 1.00 13.90 -4.09
N SER A 96 0.88 12.59 -4.34
CA SER A 96 1.49 11.55 -3.50
C SER A 96 3.02 11.72 -3.41
N ALA A 97 3.68 11.93 -4.54
CA ALA A 97 5.13 12.16 -4.58
C ALA A 97 5.56 13.44 -3.85
N ALA A 98 4.75 14.50 -3.93
CA ALA A 98 5.04 15.79 -3.32
C ALA A 98 4.76 15.84 -1.80
N THR A 99 3.79 15.08 -1.30
CA THR A 99 3.30 15.18 0.09
C THR A 99 3.60 13.96 0.95
N GLY A 100 3.99 12.82 0.34
CA GLY A 100 4.17 11.54 1.02
C GLY A 100 2.86 10.85 1.39
N GLN A 101 1.70 11.40 1.04
CA GLN A 101 0.40 10.77 1.28
C GLN A 101 0.20 9.55 0.36
N SER A 102 -0.50 8.54 0.85
CA SER A 102 -0.77 7.34 0.04
C SER A 102 -1.69 7.66 -1.14
N GLN A 103 -1.45 7.05 -2.30
CA GLN A 103 -2.31 7.22 -3.47
C GLN A 103 -3.75 6.79 -3.20
N GLN A 104 -3.96 5.82 -2.32
CA GLN A 104 -5.28 5.37 -1.92
C GLN A 104 -6.04 6.48 -1.16
N ALA A 105 -5.45 7.05 -0.10
CA ALA A 105 -6.06 8.16 0.65
C ALA A 105 -6.37 9.35 -0.26
N LEU A 106 -5.46 9.67 -1.19
CA LEU A 106 -5.65 10.73 -2.17
C LEU A 106 -6.77 10.41 -3.16
N SER A 107 -6.91 9.17 -3.62
CA SER A 107 -8.00 8.78 -4.53
C SER A 107 -9.38 8.82 -3.85
N GLU A 108 -9.44 8.46 -2.56
CA GLU A 108 -10.66 8.58 -1.76
C GLU A 108 -11.03 10.05 -1.49
N ALA A 109 -10.05 10.89 -1.20
CA ALA A 109 -10.25 12.33 -1.08
C ALA A 109 -10.72 12.95 -2.41
N LEU A 110 -10.09 12.56 -3.54
CA LEU A 110 -10.50 13.01 -4.87
C LEU A 110 -11.92 12.56 -5.24
N PHE A 111 -12.31 11.34 -4.86
CA PHE A 111 -13.69 10.87 -5.02
C PHE A 111 -14.67 11.78 -4.26
N THR A 112 -14.34 12.18 -3.03
CA THR A 112 -15.17 13.10 -2.22
C THR A 112 -15.32 14.45 -2.92
N VAL A 113 -14.21 15.05 -3.37
CA VAL A 113 -14.19 16.34 -4.09
C VAL A 113 -14.99 16.27 -5.40
N ALA A 114 -14.75 15.22 -6.18
CA ALA A 114 -15.41 15.02 -7.45
C ALA A 114 -16.93 14.73 -7.29
N SER A 115 -17.33 14.01 -6.24
CA SER A 115 -18.74 13.75 -5.91
C SER A 115 -19.49 15.01 -5.52
N ALA A 116 -18.80 15.97 -4.95
CA ALA A 116 -19.35 17.29 -4.62
C ALA A 116 -19.48 18.24 -5.83
N GLY A 117 -19.06 17.79 -7.00
CA GLY A 117 -19.25 18.54 -8.25
C GLY A 117 -18.01 19.28 -8.77
N LEU A 118 -16.91 19.32 -8.01
CA LEU A 118 -15.67 19.95 -8.49
C LEU A 118 -15.02 19.10 -9.59
N ARG A 119 -14.41 19.76 -10.57
CA ARG A 119 -13.86 19.11 -11.77
C ARG A 119 -12.49 19.69 -12.14
N GLY A 120 -11.72 18.93 -12.90
CA GLY A 120 -10.48 19.38 -13.54
C GLY A 120 -9.49 20.00 -12.56
N ALA A 121 -9.01 21.21 -12.87
CA ALA A 121 -8.00 21.91 -12.10
C ALA A 121 -8.46 22.25 -10.67
N GLU A 122 -9.72 22.64 -10.50
CA GLU A 122 -10.29 22.99 -9.19
C GLU A 122 -10.30 21.78 -8.26
N ALA A 123 -10.73 20.59 -8.73
CA ALA A 123 -10.69 19.38 -7.95
C ALA A 123 -9.26 18.96 -7.58
N THR A 124 -8.32 19.14 -8.50
CA THR A 124 -6.89 18.86 -8.25
C THR A 124 -6.30 19.82 -7.23
N GLU A 125 -6.66 21.11 -7.28
CA GLU A 125 -6.19 22.10 -6.30
C GLU A 125 -6.69 21.78 -4.90
N VAL A 126 -7.97 21.45 -4.74
CA VAL A 126 -8.53 21.04 -3.43
C VAL A 126 -7.83 19.77 -2.92
N LEU A 127 -7.57 18.78 -3.79
CA LEU A 127 -6.82 17.60 -3.43
C LEU A 127 -5.41 17.93 -2.92
N GLU A 128 -4.68 18.76 -3.66
CA GLU A 128 -3.32 19.16 -3.32
C GLU A 128 -3.27 19.92 -1.99
N ARG A 129 -4.17 20.87 -1.79
CA ARG A 129 -4.29 21.64 -0.55
C ARG A 129 -4.63 20.76 0.62
N SER A 130 -5.57 19.83 0.47
CA SER A 130 -5.95 18.87 1.50
C SER A 130 -4.79 17.95 1.87
N ALA A 131 -4.04 17.46 0.89
CA ALA A 131 -2.89 16.60 1.12
C ALA A 131 -1.74 17.34 1.83
N LYS A 132 -1.47 18.59 1.46
CA LYS A 132 -0.47 19.45 2.14
C LYS A 132 -0.88 19.75 3.58
N ALA A 133 -2.14 20.08 3.81
CA ALA A 133 -2.68 20.30 5.14
C ALA A 133 -2.61 19.03 6.01
N SER A 134 -2.91 17.88 5.45
CA SER A 134 -2.75 16.58 6.13
C SER A 134 -1.28 16.28 6.45
N ALA A 135 -0.36 16.57 5.54
CA ALA A 135 1.08 16.35 5.74
C ALA A 135 1.67 17.18 6.88
N ILE A 136 1.10 18.35 7.20
CA ILE A 136 1.50 19.17 8.36
C ILE A 136 0.69 18.88 9.62
N GLY A 137 -0.16 17.82 9.61
CA GLY A 137 -0.87 17.35 10.79
C GLY A 137 -2.24 17.98 11.06
N LEU A 138 -2.87 18.62 10.05
CA LEU A 138 -4.22 19.19 10.18
C LEU A 138 -5.34 18.14 10.14
N GLY A 139 -5.03 16.87 10.04
CA GLY A 139 -6.01 15.77 10.03
C GLY A 139 -5.90 14.87 8.80
N ASP A 140 -6.90 14.02 8.62
CA ASP A 140 -6.96 13.11 7.47
C ASP A 140 -7.26 13.86 6.16
N THR A 141 -6.58 13.47 5.06
CA THR A 141 -6.70 14.13 3.76
C THR A 141 -8.14 14.17 3.26
N GLN A 142 -8.91 13.08 3.44
CA GLN A 142 -10.31 13.00 2.98
C GLN A 142 -11.22 13.94 3.80
N GLN A 143 -11.01 14.01 5.11
CA GLN A 143 -11.79 14.90 5.98
C GLN A 143 -11.54 16.38 5.67
N ILE A 144 -10.26 16.74 5.45
CA ILE A 144 -9.89 18.10 5.04
C ILE A 144 -10.48 18.42 3.66
N ALA A 145 -10.41 17.50 2.70
CA ALA A 145 -11.01 17.67 1.37
C ALA A 145 -12.52 17.89 1.46
N GLN A 146 -13.20 17.15 2.33
CA GLN A 146 -14.62 17.32 2.58
C GLN A 146 -14.95 18.70 3.17
N ALA A 147 -14.18 19.15 4.16
CA ALA A 147 -14.35 20.47 4.77
C ALA A 147 -14.13 21.60 3.75
N LEU A 148 -13.00 21.55 3.01
CA LEU A 148 -12.69 22.55 1.98
C LEU A 148 -13.79 22.59 0.91
N THR A 149 -14.24 21.44 0.44
CA THR A 149 -15.33 21.38 -0.55
C THR A 149 -16.61 21.99 -0.01
N GLY A 150 -16.96 21.72 1.24
CA GLY A 150 -18.13 22.32 1.89
C GLY A 150 -18.03 23.84 2.01
N VAL A 151 -16.85 24.35 2.38
CA VAL A 151 -16.56 25.78 2.45
C VAL A 151 -16.67 26.43 1.06
N LEU A 152 -16.03 25.87 0.04
CA LEU A 152 -16.08 26.39 -1.32
C LEU A 152 -17.49 26.42 -1.90
N GLN A 153 -18.31 25.40 -1.61
CA GLN A 153 -19.70 25.39 -2.03
C GLN A 153 -20.54 26.43 -1.32
N ALA A 154 -20.37 26.59 -0.01
CA ALA A 154 -21.13 27.56 0.78
C ALA A 154 -20.81 29.00 0.39
N TYR A 155 -19.55 29.28 0.07
CA TYR A 155 -19.04 30.61 -0.30
C TYR A 155 -18.75 30.76 -1.80
N SER A 156 -19.34 29.92 -2.63
CA SER A 156 -19.13 29.93 -4.08
C SER A 156 -19.46 31.27 -4.75
N LYS A 157 -20.44 32.02 -4.18
CA LYS A 157 -20.82 33.36 -4.67
C LYS A 157 -19.82 34.46 -4.33
N GLU A 158 -18.96 34.23 -3.35
CA GLU A 158 -17.97 35.18 -2.88
C GLU A 158 -16.61 34.99 -3.59
N GLY A 159 -16.51 33.97 -4.43
CA GLY A 159 -15.29 33.69 -5.20
C GLY A 159 -14.12 33.16 -4.35
N LEU A 160 -14.41 32.59 -3.18
CA LEU A 160 -13.41 32.02 -2.28
C LEU A 160 -12.61 30.90 -2.98
N THR A 161 -11.30 31.00 -2.92
CA THR A 161 -10.38 30.00 -3.50
C THR A 161 -10.05 28.89 -2.52
N ALA A 162 -9.64 27.72 -3.02
CA ALA A 162 -9.17 26.62 -2.18
C ALA A 162 -7.93 27.01 -1.34
N ALA A 163 -7.10 27.90 -1.86
CA ALA A 163 -5.95 28.44 -1.15
C ALA A 163 -6.38 29.24 0.08
N GLU A 164 -7.23 30.26 -0.09
CA GLU A 164 -7.74 31.12 0.98
C GLU A 164 -8.48 30.30 2.04
N ALA A 165 -9.33 29.36 1.61
CA ALA A 165 -10.02 28.45 2.52
C ALA A 165 -9.05 27.60 3.34
N THR A 166 -7.99 27.08 2.74
CA THR A 166 -6.97 26.28 3.46
C THR A 166 -6.16 27.12 4.43
N ASP A 167 -5.78 28.33 4.03
CA ASP A 167 -5.03 29.25 4.87
C ASP A 167 -5.84 29.67 6.10
N THR A 168 -7.13 29.97 5.92
CA THR A 168 -8.06 30.27 7.02
C THR A 168 -8.23 29.08 7.96
N LEU A 169 -8.42 27.86 7.43
CA LEU A 169 -8.50 26.65 8.24
C LEU A 169 -7.23 26.39 9.06
N THR A 170 -6.06 26.62 8.43
CA THR A 170 -4.77 26.48 9.10
C THR A 170 -4.62 27.50 10.23
N ALA A 171 -5.05 28.75 9.99
CA ALA A 171 -5.04 29.79 11.00
C ALA A 171 -5.97 29.44 12.19
N ILE A 172 -7.18 28.97 11.93
CA ILE A 172 -8.15 28.55 12.96
C ILE A 172 -7.57 27.46 13.85
N VAL A 173 -6.92 26.43 13.25
CA VAL A 173 -6.30 25.35 14.03
C VAL A 173 -5.16 25.89 14.91
N ARG A 174 -4.29 26.72 14.31
CA ARG A 174 -3.12 27.27 15.00
C ARG A 174 -3.50 28.21 16.14
N GLU A 175 -4.49 29.06 15.95
CA GLU A 175 -4.92 30.06 16.92
C GLU A 175 -5.96 29.54 17.90
N GLY A 176 -6.83 28.64 17.43
CA GLY A 176 -7.92 28.07 18.24
C GLY A 176 -7.52 26.97 19.21
N ASN A 177 -6.28 26.49 19.16
CA ASN A 177 -5.79 25.33 19.92
C ASN A 177 -6.75 24.13 19.83
N LEU A 178 -7.37 23.96 18.65
CA LEU A 178 -8.33 22.90 18.34
C LEU A 178 -7.59 21.66 17.82
N GLU A 179 -8.06 20.48 18.17
CA GLU A 179 -7.61 19.27 17.53
C GLU A 179 -8.10 19.27 16.06
N ALA A 180 -7.17 19.20 15.13
CA ALA A 180 -7.45 19.30 13.70
C ALA A 180 -8.47 18.25 13.22
N GLU A 181 -8.49 17.06 13.83
CA GLU A 181 -9.41 15.98 13.52
C GLU A 181 -10.88 16.32 13.78
N SER A 182 -11.16 17.18 14.77
CA SER A 182 -12.52 17.61 15.11
C SER A 182 -13.00 18.81 14.29
N LEU A 183 -12.09 19.54 13.66
CA LEU A 183 -12.39 20.78 12.94
C LEU A 183 -13.20 20.50 11.65
N ALA A 184 -12.75 19.55 10.82
CA ALA A 184 -13.37 19.28 9.53
C ALA A 184 -14.86 18.90 9.61
N PRO A 185 -15.28 17.96 10.50
CA PRO A 185 -16.71 17.64 10.68
C PRO A 185 -17.53 18.80 11.25
N THR A 186 -16.91 19.63 12.10
CA THR A 186 -17.58 20.77 12.75
C THR A 186 -17.80 21.90 11.77
N LEU A 187 -16.82 22.23 10.96
CA LEU A 187 -16.90 23.27 9.93
C LEU A 187 -18.00 22.97 8.90
N GLY A 188 -18.11 21.73 8.44
CA GLY A 188 -19.17 21.35 7.48
C GLY A 188 -20.58 21.67 7.97
N ARG A 189 -20.79 21.74 9.30
CA ARG A 189 -22.10 22.11 9.90
C ARG A 189 -22.27 23.62 10.06
N ILE A 190 -21.22 24.33 10.39
CA ILE A 190 -21.27 25.76 10.75
C ILE A 190 -21.19 26.64 9.48
N VAL A 191 -20.42 26.23 8.50
CA VAL A 191 -20.13 27.01 7.28
C VAL A 191 -21.39 27.34 6.49
N GLY A 192 -22.31 26.38 6.35
CA GLY A 192 -23.59 26.60 5.67
C GLY A 192 -24.49 27.62 6.38
N ILE A 193 -24.45 27.66 7.72
CA ILE A 193 -25.21 28.63 8.53
C ILE A 193 -24.55 30.02 8.43
N GLY A 194 -23.22 30.08 8.54
CA GLY A 194 -22.46 31.33 8.43
C GLY A 194 -22.68 32.05 7.11
N SER A 195 -22.59 31.29 6.00
CA SER A 195 -22.85 31.83 4.66
C SER A 195 -24.28 32.37 4.50
N GLN A 196 -25.29 31.67 5.05
CA GLN A 196 -26.68 32.13 5.00
C GLN A 196 -26.92 33.41 5.83
N LEU A 197 -26.13 33.61 6.90
CA LEU A 197 -26.19 34.81 7.73
C LEU A 197 -25.36 35.98 7.19
N GLY A 198 -24.67 35.79 6.03
CA GLY A 198 -23.81 36.81 5.44
C GLY A 198 -22.49 37.02 6.20
N ILE A 199 -22.07 36.03 7.01
CA ILE A 199 -20.78 36.06 7.69
C ILE A 199 -19.73 35.60 6.67
N SER A 200 -18.70 36.42 6.39
CA SER A 200 -17.58 36.07 5.53
C SER A 200 -16.77 34.93 6.15
N PHE A 201 -16.18 34.10 5.29
CA PHE A 201 -15.31 32.99 5.72
C PHE A 201 -13.92 33.44 6.17
#